data_a9493250044a299263db3a7147a68862
#
_entry.id   a9493250044a299263db3a7147a68862
#
_cell.length_a   1.000
_cell.length_b   1.000
_cell.length_c   1.000
_cell.angle_alpha   90.00
_cell.angle_beta   90.00
_cell.angle_gamma   90.00
#
_symmetry.space_group_name_H-M   'P 1'
#
loop_
_entity.id
_entity.type
_entity.pdbx_description
1 polymer ?
#
loop_
_entity_poly.entity_id
_entity_poly.type
_entity_poly.pdbx_seq_one_letter_code
_entity_poly.pdbx_strand_id
1 'polypeptide(L)'
;FNNAGIGAPRKPLEDLSDDEWQSCVDTNVSGVFYCIREAFRLMKDQDPRGGRIINNGSISAHVPRPDAAPYNATKAAVCGLTKSAAVEGRKYDIACGQIDIGNALTKQTYKVEEGMMQANGSMQPEPTIDPDDVADAVVYMANLPLSTNVLSLTVMATKMPYVGRG
;
A
#
# COMPACT_ATOMS: atom_id res chain seq x y z
N PHE A 1 3.49 -5.10 -10.40
CA PHE A 1 2.89 -4.23 -9.42
C PHE A 1 1.71 -4.92 -8.73
N ASN A 2 1.81 -5.13 -7.42
CA ASN A 2 0.75 -5.74 -6.60
C ASN A 2 -0.21 -4.63 -6.14
N ASN A 3 -1.20 -4.33 -6.97
CA ASN A 3 -2.12 -3.20 -6.77
C ASN A 3 -3.45 -3.57 -6.13
N ALA A 4 -3.91 -4.81 -6.28
CA ALA A 4 -5.22 -5.23 -5.77
C ALA A 4 -5.34 -4.98 -4.25
N GLY A 5 -6.45 -4.36 -3.85
CA GLY A 5 -6.73 -4.07 -2.46
C GLY A 5 -8.15 -3.57 -2.26
N ILE A 6 -8.68 -3.83 -1.08
CA ILE A 6 -10.01 -3.39 -0.66
C ILE A 6 -9.96 -2.68 0.68
N GLY A 7 -10.92 -1.78 0.93
CA GLY A 7 -11.22 -1.27 2.26
C GLY A 7 -12.20 -2.19 2.99
N ALA A 8 -12.23 -2.10 4.31
CA ALA A 8 -13.34 -2.61 5.11
C ALA A 8 -14.39 -1.49 5.30
N PRO A 9 -15.62 -1.85 5.68
CA PRO A 9 -16.59 -0.85 6.13
C PRO A 9 -16.01 0.00 7.26
N ARG A 10 -16.27 1.31 7.21
CA ARG A 10 -15.84 2.23 8.27
C ARG A 10 -16.81 2.18 9.41
N LYS A 11 -16.38 1.60 10.53
CA LYS A 11 -17.15 1.46 11.75
C LYS A 11 -16.25 1.21 12.97
N PRO A 12 -16.73 1.41 14.19
CA PRO A 12 -16.00 1.12 15.41
C PRO A 12 -15.41 -0.29 15.41
N LEU A 13 -14.26 -0.45 16.07
CA LEU A 13 -13.52 -1.71 16.09
C LEU A 13 -14.34 -2.89 16.63
N GLU A 14 -15.13 -2.63 17.67
CA GLU A 14 -16.00 -3.61 18.34
C GLU A 14 -17.20 -4.07 17.49
N ASP A 15 -17.55 -3.33 16.44
CA ASP A 15 -18.66 -3.62 15.54
C ASP A 15 -18.24 -4.37 14.27
N LEU A 16 -16.93 -4.58 14.09
CA LEU A 16 -16.40 -5.31 12.94
C LEU A 16 -16.69 -6.82 13.07
N SER A 17 -17.21 -7.42 12.01
CA SER A 17 -17.37 -8.88 11.95
C SER A 17 -16.06 -9.58 11.52
N ASP A 18 -15.96 -10.87 11.88
CA ASP A 18 -14.84 -11.72 11.44
C ASP A 18 -14.74 -11.78 9.92
N ASP A 19 -15.87 -11.82 9.18
CA ASP A 19 -15.89 -11.88 7.72
C ASP A 19 -15.35 -10.59 7.09
N GLU A 20 -15.68 -9.42 7.65
CA GLU A 20 -15.15 -8.14 7.17
C GLU A 20 -13.65 -8.03 7.39
N TRP A 21 -13.18 -8.49 8.54
CA TRP A 21 -11.75 -8.62 8.82
C TRP A 21 -11.07 -9.57 7.84
N GLN A 22 -11.58 -10.79 7.71
CA GLN A 22 -10.99 -11.85 6.91
C GLN A 22 -10.93 -11.49 5.42
N SER A 23 -12.00 -10.90 4.88
CA SER A 23 -12.04 -10.42 3.50
C SER A 23 -10.92 -9.41 3.19
N CYS A 24 -10.67 -8.48 4.13
CA CYS A 24 -9.61 -7.51 3.99
C CYS A 24 -8.22 -8.17 4.04
N VAL A 25 -8.02 -9.12 4.96
CA VAL A 25 -6.77 -9.89 5.09
C VAL A 25 -6.51 -10.73 3.84
N ASP A 26 -7.51 -11.45 3.35
CA ASP A 26 -7.38 -12.34 2.19
C ASP A 26 -6.94 -11.57 0.95
N THR A 27 -7.54 -10.41 0.71
CA THR A 27 -7.19 -9.59 -0.45
C THR A 27 -5.86 -8.86 -0.25
N ASN A 28 -5.74 -8.10 0.83
CA ASN A 28 -4.65 -7.13 0.98
C ASN A 28 -3.33 -7.76 1.47
N VAL A 29 -3.39 -8.89 2.19
CA VAL A 29 -2.21 -9.56 2.75
C VAL A 29 -1.93 -10.86 2.02
N SER A 30 -2.88 -11.80 2.06
CA SER A 30 -2.70 -13.12 1.44
C SER A 30 -2.50 -13.01 -0.07
N GLY A 31 -3.29 -12.15 -0.74
CA GLY A 31 -3.14 -11.90 -2.17
C GLY A 31 -1.77 -11.36 -2.54
N VAL A 32 -1.27 -10.37 -1.78
CA VAL A 32 0.08 -9.80 -1.98
C VAL A 32 1.15 -10.87 -1.73
N PHE A 33 1.02 -11.66 -0.66
CA PHE A 33 1.95 -12.76 -0.37
C PHE A 33 1.98 -13.78 -1.51
N TYR A 34 0.83 -14.21 -2.03
CA TYR A 34 0.78 -15.17 -3.14
C TYR A 34 1.46 -14.62 -4.39
N CYS A 35 1.21 -13.36 -4.74
CA CYS A 35 1.85 -12.72 -5.88
C CYS A 35 3.38 -12.61 -5.71
N ILE A 36 3.85 -12.23 -4.52
CA ILE A 36 5.30 -12.20 -4.21
C ILE A 36 5.90 -13.60 -4.35
N ARG A 37 5.27 -14.62 -3.77
CA ARG A 37 5.76 -16.01 -3.82
C ARG A 37 5.91 -16.51 -5.26
N GLU A 38 4.88 -16.32 -6.11
CA GLU A 38 4.93 -16.77 -7.49
C GLU A 38 5.92 -15.95 -8.33
N ALA A 39 6.02 -14.64 -8.08
CA ALA A 39 7.06 -13.81 -8.71
C ALA A 39 8.47 -14.30 -8.35
N PHE A 40 8.74 -14.66 -7.11
CA PHE A 40 10.03 -15.25 -6.72
C PHE A 40 10.31 -16.56 -7.42
N ARG A 41 9.32 -17.46 -7.55
CA ARG A 41 9.47 -18.73 -8.28
C ARG A 41 9.89 -18.51 -9.73
N LEU A 42 9.30 -17.52 -10.38
CA LEU A 42 9.62 -17.18 -11.76
C LEU A 42 10.98 -16.47 -11.87
N MET A 43 11.16 -15.39 -11.11
CA MET A 43 12.28 -14.46 -11.28
C MET A 43 13.64 -15.05 -10.89
N LYS A 44 13.67 -16.03 -9.96
CA LYS A 44 14.92 -16.68 -9.56
C LYS A 44 15.52 -17.59 -10.64
N ASP A 45 14.68 -18.14 -11.51
CA ASP A 45 15.03 -19.19 -12.48
C ASP A 45 14.96 -18.69 -13.94
N GLN A 46 14.45 -17.48 -14.19
CA GLN A 46 14.37 -16.89 -15.55
C GLN A 46 15.74 -16.39 -16.04
N ASP A 47 15.83 -16.13 -17.35
CA ASP A 47 17.00 -15.50 -18.01
C ASP A 47 16.56 -14.23 -18.76
N PRO A 48 17.08 -13.03 -18.46
CA PRO A 48 18.01 -12.75 -17.35
C PRO A 48 17.36 -12.97 -15.98
N ARG A 49 18.15 -13.45 -15.01
CA ARG A 49 17.69 -13.69 -13.64
C ARG A 49 17.35 -12.37 -12.92
N GLY A 50 16.41 -12.45 -11.99
CA GLY A 50 16.03 -11.32 -11.17
C GLY A 50 14.79 -10.59 -11.68
N GLY A 51 14.46 -9.48 -11.06
CA GLY A 51 13.30 -8.68 -11.42
C GLY A 51 12.91 -7.70 -10.32
N ARG A 52 11.79 -7.03 -10.52
CA ARG A 52 11.29 -6.03 -9.58
C ARG A 52 9.85 -6.29 -9.18
N ILE A 53 9.61 -6.23 -7.88
CA ILE A 53 8.27 -6.30 -7.27
C ILE A 53 8.01 -4.96 -6.61
N ILE A 54 6.84 -4.37 -6.88
CA ILE A 54 6.38 -3.14 -6.24
C ILE A 54 5.03 -3.44 -5.59
N ASN A 55 4.91 -3.19 -4.29
CA ASN A 55 3.68 -3.40 -3.54
C ASN A 55 2.94 -2.08 -3.33
N ASN A 56 1.61 -2.11 -3.48
CA ASN A 56 0.75 -0.98 -3.16
C ASN A 56 0.55 -0.92 -1.63
N GLY A 57 1.31 -0.03 -1.00
CA GLY A 57 1.16 0.33 0.40
C GLY A 57 0.08 1.37 0.65
N SER A 58 0.20 2.08 1.75
CA SER A 58 -0.64 3.23 2.09
C SER A 58 0.00 4.01 3.24
N ILE A 59 -0.20 5.31 3.27
CA ILE A 59 0.12 6.15 4.44
C ILE A 59 -0.62 5.66 5.70
N SER A 60 -1.76 4.97 5.56
CA SER A 60 -2.52 4.38 6.67
C SER A 60 -1.76 3.26 7.41
N ALA A 61 -0.69 2.71 6.81
CA ALA A 61 0.21 1.79 7.47
C ALA A 61 1.03 2.45 8.60
N HIS A 62 1.21 3.76 8.52
CA HIS A 62 2.07 4.55 9.42
C HIS A 62 1.26 5.49 10.31
N VAL A 63 0.24 6.14 9.74
CA VAL A 63 -0.69 7.03 10.45
C VAL A 63 -2.10 6.52 10.23
N PRO A 64 -2.61 5.68 11.14
CA PRO A 64 -3.91 5.02 10.98
C PRO A 64 -5.05 6.03 11.00
N ARG A 65 -6.11 5.71 10.25
CA ARG A 65 -7.36 6.46 10.29
C ARG A 65 -8.35 5.82 11.26
N PRO A 66 -9.21 6.61 11.91
CA PRO A 66 -10.31 6.06 12.69
C PRO A 66 -11.21 5.15 11.85
N ASP A 67 -11.86 4.20 12.50
CA ASP A 67 -12.84 3.28 11.92
C ASP A 67 -12.37 2.49 10.69
N ALA A 68 -11.07 2.24 10.61
CA ALA A 68 -10.46 1.54 9.48
C ALA A 68 -9.45 0.47 9.91
N ALA A 69 -9.66 -0.17 11.06
CA ALA A 69 -8.71 -1.10 11.66
C ALA A 69 -8.25 -2.24 10.72
N PRO A 70 -9.11 -2.94 9.96
CA PRO A 70 -8.66 -3.99 9.05
C PRO A 70 -7.75 -3.44 7.94
N TYR A 71 -8.12 -2.31 7.35
CA TYR A 71 -7.32 -1.68 6.32
C TYR A 71 -5.95 -1.22 6.85
N ASN A 72 -5.92 -0.52 7.99
CA ASN A 72 -4.69 -0.04 8.62
C ASN A 72 -3.74 -1.23 8.92
N ALA A 73 -4.27 -2.29 9.54
CA ALA A 73 -3.51 -3.48 9.90
C ALA A 73 -2.96 -4.20 8.65
N THR A 74 -3.79 -4.38 7.61
CA THR A 74 -3.36 -5.06 6.39
C THR A 74 -2.29 -4.26 5.65
N LYS A 75 -2.38 -2.94 5.59
CA LYS A 75 -1.35 -2.10 4.96
C LYS A 75 -0.04 -2.08 5.77
N ALA A 76 -0.09 -2.16 7.10
CA ALA A 76 1.09 -2.37 7.92
C ALA A 76 1.73 -3.75 7.67
N ALA A 77 0.93 -4.80 7.48
CA ALA A 77 1.43 -6.14 7.13
C ALA A 77 2.15 -6.15 5.78
N VAL A 78 1.67 -5.39 4.77
CA VAL A 78 2.34 -5.23 3.47
C VAL A 78 3.75 -4.65 3.64
N CYS A 79 3.95 -3.69 4.57
CA CYS A 79 5.29 -3.18 4.88
C CYS A 79 6.22 -4.29 5.37
N GLY A 80 5.72 -5.20 6.22
CA GLY A 80 6.47 -6.36 6.70
C GLY A 80 6.84 -7.32 5.57
N LEU A 81 5.86 -7.68 4.73
CA LEU A 81 6.07 -8.54 3.54
C LEU A 81 7.09 -7.94 2.57
N THR A 82 6.99 -6.63 2.31
CA THR A 82 7.94 -5.92 1.43
C THR A 82 9.37 -6.02 1.94
N LYS A 83 9.58 -5.76 3.24
CA LYS A 83 10.91 -5.82 3.85
C LYS A 83 11.47 -7.24 3.84
N SER A 84 10.66 -8.25 4.15
CA SER A 84 11.05 -9.67 4.09
C SER A 84 11.45 -10.05 2.66
N ALA A 85 10.61 -9.73 1.67
CA ALA A 85 10.91 -10.01 0.27
C ALA A 85 12.17 -9.28 -0.22
N ALA A 86 12.40 -8.03 0.21
CA ALA A 86 13.61 -7.28 -0.14
C ALA A 86 14.88 -7.94 0.41
N VAL A 87 14.82 -8.53 1.60
CA VAL A 87 15.96 -9.28 2.18
C VAL A 87 16.19 -10.60 1.46
N GLU A 88 15.13 -11.39 1.27
CA GLU A 88 15.21 -12.72 0.67
C GLU A 88 15.55 -12.68 -0.84
N GLY A 89 15.15 -11.59 -1.53
CA GLY A 89 15.39 -11.40 -2.96
C GLY A 89 16.85 -11.13 -3.34
N ARG A 90 17.70 -10.68 -2.40
CA ARG A 90 19.09 -10.26 -2.67
C ARG A 90 19.90 -11.32 -3.39
N LYS A 91 19.79 -12.58 -2.99
CA LYS A 91 20.53 -13.70 -3.59
C LYS A 91 20.06 -14.08 -5.01
N TYR A 92 18.95 -13.52 -5.46
CA TYR A 92 18.34 -13.81 -6.77
C TYR A 92 18.25 -12.57 -7.67
N ASP A 93 18.84 -11.44 -7.27
CA ASP A 93 18.73 -10.15 -7.97
C ASP A 93 17.27 -9.66 -8.07
N ILE A 94 16.44 -9.99 -7.09
CA ILE A 94 15.05 -9.54 -7.00
C ILE A 94 14.98 -8.33 -6.08
N ALA A 95 14.60 -7.18 -6.65
CA ALA A 95 14.33 -5.96 -5.92
C ALA A 95 12.86 -5.92 -5.50
N CYS A 96 12.58 -5.70 -4.22
CA CYS A 96 11.21 -5.52 -3.72
C CYS A 96 11.10 -4.20 -2.97
N GLY A 97 10.09 -3.41 -3.32
CA GLY A 97 9.78 -2.14 -2.69
C GLY A 97 8.28 -1.89 -2.61
N GLN A 98 7.89 -0.81 -1.97
CA GLN A 98 6.49 -0.39 -1.88
C GLN A 98 6.33 1.09 -2.17
N ILE A 99 5.13 1.47 -2.63
CA ILE A 99 4.68 2.84 -2.74
C ILE A 99 3.55 3.04 -1.73
N ASP A 100 3.73 3.98 -0.80
CA ASP A 100 2.72 4.37 0.19
C ASP A 100 1.93 5.56 -0.37
N ILE A 101 0.69 5.28 -0.75
CA ILE A 101 -0.16 6.25 -1.44
C ILE A 101 -1.05 6.96 -0.42
N GLY A 102 -1.13 8.29 -0.56
CA GLY A 102 -2.09 9.12 0.15
C GLY A 102 -3.46 9.10 -0.52
N ASN A 103 -4.11 10.27 -0.56
CA ASN A 103 -5.45 10.40 -1.13
C ASN A 103 -5.41 10.53 -2.67
N ALA A 104 -5.18 9.45 -3.41
CA ALA A 104 -5.36 9.47 -4.87
C ALA A 104 -6.86 9.46 -5.19
N LEU A 105 -7.31 10.35 -6.09
CA LEU A 105 -8.71 10.48 -6.47
C LEU A 105 -9.12 9.35 -7.43
N THR A 106 -9.75 8.32 -6.89
CA THR A 106 -10.24 7.16 -7.62
C THR A 106 -11.73 6.93 -7.34
N LYS A 107 -12.33 5.98 -8.04
CA LYS A 107 -13.72 5.56 -7.75
C LYS A 107 -13.92 5.05 -6.31
N GLN A 108 -12.87 4.58 -5.65
CA GLN A 108 -12.93 4.12 -4.25
C GLN A 108 -12.76 5.26 -3.24
N THR A 109 -12.13 6.36 -3.65
CA THR A 109 -11.72 7.45 -2.75
C THR A 109 -12.42 8.79 -3.02
N TYR A 110 -13.39 8.84 -3.94
CA TYR A 110 -14.08 10.08 -4.32
C TYR A 110 -14.71 10.83 -3.12
N LYS A 111 -15.10 10.10 -2.08
CA LYS A 111 -15.69 10.68 -0.86
C LYS A 111 -14.69 11.41 0.04
N VAL A 112 -13.40 11.29 -0.22
CA VAL A 112 -12.35 11.96 0.57
C VAL A 112 -12.50 13.49 0.52
N GLU A 113 -12.90 14.01 -0.64
CA GLU A 113 -13.15 15.44 -0.83
C GLU A 113 -14.45 15.92 -0.17
N GLU A 114 -15.40 15.02 0.06
CA GLU A 114 -16.66 15.34 0.79
C GLU A 114 -16.43 15.39 2.30
N GLY A 115 -15.51 14.58 2.83
CA GLY A 115 -15.11 14.57 4.22
C GLY A 115 -14.58 13.23 4.70
N MET A 116 -13.55 13.32 5.53
CA MET A 116 -12.90 12.19 6.19
C MET A 116 -12.90 12.38 7.70
N MET A 117 -13.17 11.30 8.43
CA MET A 117 -13.05 11.28 9.88
C MET A 117 -11.61 11.59 10.29
N GLN A 118 -11.42 12.61 11.09
CA GLN A 118 -10.15 13.00 11.68
C GLN A 118 -9.94 12.33 13.04
N ALA A 119 -8.70 12.32 13.54
CA ALA A 119 -8.36 11.72 14.84
C ALA A 119 -9.14 12.32 16.03
N ASN A 120 -9.54 13.57 15.94
CA ASN A 120 -10.35 14.26 16.94
C ASN A 120 -11.87 14.03 16.80
N GLY A 121 -12.30 13.17 15.87
CA GLY A 121 -13.70 12.85 15.60
C GLY A 121 -14.43 13.84 14.68
N SER A 122 -13.77 14.91 14.22
CA SER A 122 -14.38 15.83 13.25
C SER A 122 -14.35 15.26 11.84
N MET A 123 -15.30 15.69 10.99
CA MET A 123 -15.32 15.40 9.55
C MET A 123 -14.71 16.60 8.81
N GLN A 124 -13.66 16.35 8.01
CA GLN A 124 -13.00 17.39 7.23
C GLN A 124 -12.70 16.88 5.80
N PRO A 125 -12.90 17.70 4.76
CA PRO A 125 -12.43 17.38 3.43
C PRO A 125 -10.89 17.34 3.42
N GLU A 126 -10.33 16.40 2.66
CA GLU A 126 -8.88 16.32 2.51
C GLU A 126 -8.50 16.47 1.03
N PRO A 127 -7.37 17.13 0.73
CA PRO A 127 -6.83 17.23 -0.60
C PRO A 127 -6.50 15.86 -1.21
N THR A 128 -6.67 15.75 -2.51
CA THR A 128 -6.37 14.56 -3.31
C THR A 128 -5.23 14.82 -4.30
N ILE A 129 -4.68 13.75 -4.88
CA ILE A 129 -3.75 13.78 -6.00
C ILE A 129 -4.36 13.04 -7.19
N ASP A 130 -3.87 13.37 -8.39
CA ASP A 130 -4.20 12.64 -9.60
C ASP A 130 -3.61 11.21 -9.51
N PRO A 131 -4.37 10.16 -9.86
CA PRO A 131 -3.83 8.81 -10.01
C PRO A 131 -2.65 8.71 -10.98
N ASP A 132 -2.55 9.57 -11.98
CA ASP A 132 -1.45 9.60 -12.93
C ASP A 132 -0.12 9.98 -12.25
N ASP A 133 -0.12 10.86 -11.24
CA ASP A 133 1.07 11.16 -10.44
C ASP A 133 1.59 9.90 -9.69
N VAL A 134 0.66 9.04 -9.24
CA VAL A 134 1.00 7.75 -8.62
C VAL A 134 1.57 6.78 -9.66
N ALA A 135 0.96 6.73 -10.85
CA ALA A 135 1.43 5.87 -11.95
C ALA A 135 2.85 6.25 -12.38
N ASP A 136 3.16 7.54 -12.51
CA ASP A 136 4.50 8.04 -12.83
C ASP A 136 5.53 7.63 -11.77
N ALA A 137 5.16 7.69 -10.50
CA ALA A 137 6.01 7.24 -9.41
C ALA A 137 6.28 5.72 -9.48
N VAL A 138 5.28 4.90 -9.83
CA VAL A 138 5.44 3.45 -10.04
C VAL A 138 6.37 3.19 -11.24
N VAL A 139 6.19 3.92 -12.34
CA VAL A 139 7.05 3.82 -13.53
C VAL A 139 8.49 4.21 -13.20
N TYR A 140 8.69 5.27 -12.43
CA TYR A 140 10.02 5.64 -11.92
C TYR A 140 10.67 4.49 -11.14
N MET A 141 9.96 3.89 -10.17
CA MET A 141 10.47 2.75 -9.41
C MET A 141 10.78 1.54 -10.31
N ALA A 142 9.92 1.28 -11.31
CA ALA A 142 10.04 0.13 -12.20
C ALA A 142 11.27 0.22 -13.12
N ASN A 143 11.63 1.42 -13.58
CA ASN A 143 12.71 1.65 -14.55
C ASN A 143 14.11 1.73 -13.92
N LEU A 144 14.24 1.69 -12.61
CA LEU A 144 15.55 1.67 -11.96
C LEU A 144 16.31 0.36 -12.27
N PRO A 145 17.64 0.39 -12.40
CA PRO A 145 18.43 -0.83 -12.52
C PRO A 145 18.24 -1.73 -11.30
N LEU A 146 18.37 -3.06 -11.45
CA LEU A 146 18.17 -4.00 -10.35
C LEU A 146 19.19 -3.84 -9.20
N SER A 147 20.32 -3.18 -9.45
CA SER A 147 21.29 -2.80 -8.43
C SER A 147 20.79 -1.72 -7.46
N THR A 148 19.68 -1.04 -7.83
CA THR A 148 19.08 0.04 -7.05
C THR A 148 17.63 -0.29 -6.70
N ASN A 149 17.27 -0.17 -5.44
CA ASN A 149 15.91 -0.41 -4.97
C ASN A 149 15.36 0.79 -4.20
N VAL A 150 14.18 1.26 -4.58
CA VAL A 150 13.36 2.13 -3.72
C VAL A 150 12.57 1.24 -2.78
N LEU A 151 13.05 1.11 -1.55
CA LEU A 151 12.41 0.23 -0.56
C LEU A 151 11.02 0.75 -0.14
N SER A 152 10.88 2.08 0.02
CA SER A 152 9.62 2.74 0.32
C SER A 152 9.60 4.13 -0.31
N LEU A 153 8.49 4.48 -0.93
CA LEU A 153 8.22 5.78 -1.52
C LEU A 153 6.84 6.25 -1.06
N THR A 154 6.75 7.44 -0.50
CA THR A 154 5.46 8.04 -0.12
C THR A 154 5.06 9.12 -1.13
N VAL A 155 3.87 8.98 -1.71
CA VAL A 155 3.27 9.95 -2.65
C VAL A 155 1.91 10.37 -2.13
N MET A 156 1.73 11.67 -1.90
CA MET A 156 0.51 12.20 -1.29
C MET A 156 0.26 13.65 -1.69
N ALA A 157 -0.98 14.14 -1.52
CA ALA A 157 -1.29 15.55 -1.72
C ALA A 157 -0.48 16.43 -0.74
N THR A 158 0.12 17.50 -1.28
CA THR A 158 1.01 18.38 -0.50
C THR A 158 0.34 18.97 0.75
N LYS A 159 -0.97 19.24 0.67
CA LYS A 159 -1.74 19.87 1.75
C LYS A 159 -2.53 18.89 2.61
N MET A 160 -2.43 17.56 2.36
CA MET A 160 -3.17 16.62 3.20
C MET A 160 -2.55 16.51 4.59
N PRO A 161 -3.36 16.34 5.64
CA PRO A 161 -2.86 16.20 7.01
C PRO A 161 -2.24 14.81 7.20
N TYR A 162 -0.93 14.74 7.24
CA TYR A 162 -0.14 13.52 7.48
C TYR A 162 0.98 13.80 8.47
N VAL A 163 2.01 14.55 8.05
CA VAL A 163 3.06 15.04 8.95
C VAL A 163 2.50 16.17 9.80
N GLY A 164 2.77 16.14 11.11
CA GLY A 164 2.22 17.14 12.03
C GLY A 164 0.77 16.92 12.44
N ARG A 165 0.19 15.78 12.09
CA ARG A 165 -1.12 15.36 12.61
C ARG A 165 -0.95 14.97 14.09
N GLY A 166 -1.49 15.76 14.97
CA GLY A 166 -1.46 15.55 16.42
C GLY A 166 -2.81 15.77 17.03
#